data_329224c59dd393618ecf0dc8f71781fe
#
_entry.id   329224c59dd393618ecf0dc8f71781fe
#
_cell.length_a   1.000
_cell.length_b   1.000
_cell.length_c   1.000
_cell.angle_alpha   90.00
_cell.angle_beta   90.00
_cell.angle_gamma   90.00
#
_symmetry.space_group_name_H-M   'P 1'
#
loop_
_entity.id
_entity.type
_entity.pdbx_description
1 polymer ?
#
loop_
_entity_poly.entity_id
_entity_poly.type
_entity_poly.pdbx_seq_one_letter_code
_entity_poly.pdbx_strand_id
1 'polypeptide(L)'
;QQLLSLQKPHKERLVTVMLRETLLACFTILMFLAGCVQPDSMIEDEAPNSNQIPFELTFSADTLDREEDGTPEFDLKEQLEDGPVMLLWIGAGCTGCHDWTDMIREKMDEGVFEESNMTIVSVHRWGEFETKDDIQRVFGLENKSEHYTPWTIVTPSELTQAEDFNTEQSTGASIYSAYGNPGTPTLQVIAPNGVLAWQSKTYWANETVFDDGFSFFERQVNEE
;
A
#
# COMPACT_ATOMS: atom_id res chain seq x y z
N GLN A 1 59.80 -53.62 -20.05
CA GLN A 1 58.69 -54.05 -20.93
C GLN A 1 57.99 -52.86 -21.57
N GLN A 2 57.90 -53.02 -22.88
CA GLN A 2 57.79 -51.94 -23.89
C GLN A 2 56.48 -51.20 -23.90
N LEU A 3 56.59 -49.88 -24.04
CA LEU A 3 55.59 -48.92 -24.52
C LEU A 3 55.20 -49.20 -25.98
N LEU A 4 53.92 -49.48 -26.26
CA LEU A 4 53.35 -49.43 -27.58
C LEU A 4 52.50 -48.18 -27.68
N SER A 5 53.08 -47.12 -28.25
CA SER A 5 52.38 -45.92 -28.64
C SER A 5 51.60 -46.18 -29.94
N LEU A 6 50.29 -46.26 -29.86
CA LEU A 6 49.43 -46.29 -31.05
C LEU A 6 49.27 -44.91 -31.60
N GLN A 7 50.06 -44.66 -32.66
CA GLN A 7 49.95 -43.46 -33.47
C GLN A 7 48.71 -43.54 -34.37
N LYS A 8 47.68 -42.76 -34.06
CA LYS A 8 46.46 -42.67 -34.88
C LYS A 8 46.80 -42.05 -36.26
N PRO A 9 46.30 -42.63 -37.35
CA PRO A 9 46.72 -42.22 -38.68
C PRO A 9 46.23 -40.79 -38.99
N HIS A 10 47.13 -40.04 -39.62
CA HIS A 10 47.00 -38.60 -39.96
C HIS A 10 45.69 -38.23 -40.71
N LYS A 11 45.10 -39.20 -41.39
CA LYS A 11 43.90 -39.06 -42.21
C LYS A 11 42.61 -38.84 -41.35
N GLU A 12 42.52 -39.43 -40.16
CA GLU A 12 41.39 -39.23 -39.25
C GLU A 12 41.40 -37.86 -38.60
N ARG A 13 42.58 -37.27 -38.36
CA ARG A 13 42.67 -35.90 -37.80
C ARG A 13 42.20 -34.84 -38.79
N LEU A 14 42.46 -35.01 -40.07
CA LEU A 14 42.07 -34.05 -41.09
C LEU A 14 40.55 -34.00 -41.30
N VAL A 15 39.90 -35.17 -41.29
CA VAL A 15 38.42 -35.25 -41.41
C VAL A 15 37.73 -34.61 -40.20
N THR A 16 38.25 -34.82 -39.00
CA THR A 16 37.66 -34.27 -37.77
C THR A 16 37.80 -32.74 -37.69
N VAL A 17 38.91 -32.20 -38.18
CA VAL A 17 39.13 -30.75 -38.23
C VAL A 17 38.21 -30.08 -39.28
N MET A 18 38.09 -30.67 -40.48
CA MET A 18 37.22 -30.12 -41.54
C MET A 18 35.74 -30.19 -41.17
N LEU A 19 35.30 -31.26 -40.47
CA LEU A 19 33.92 -31.38 -40.00
C LEU A 19 33.58 -30.32 -38.91
N ARG A 20 34.57 -29.99 -38.07
CA ARG A 20 34.40 -28.99 -37.00
C ARG A 20 34.31 -27.57 -37.56
N GLU A 21 35.11 -27.22 -38.56
CA GLU A 21 35.09 -25.90 -39.23
C GLU A 21 33.79 -25.69 -40.03
N THR A 22 33.26 -26.73 -40.71
CA THR A 22 32.00 -26.64 -41.43
C THR A 22 30.79 -26.56 -40.49
N LEU A 23 30.79 -27.24 -39.34
CA LEU A 23 29.76 -27.13 -38.30
C LEU A 23 29.74 -25.73 -37.68
N LEU A 24 30.92 -25.13 -37.39
CA LEU A 24 30.99 -23.76 -36.86
C LEU A 24 30.46 -22.72 -37.86
N ALA A 25 30.80 -22.86 -39.15
CA ALA A 25 30.32 -21.95 -40.19
C ALA A 25 28.80 -22.03 -40.40
N CYS A 26 28.18 -23.22 -40.33
CA CYS A 26 26.73 -23.37 -40.39
C CYS A 26 26.03 -22.78 -39.17
N PHE A 27 26.63 -22.86 -37.98
CA PHE A 27 26.04 -22.33 -36.76
C PHE A 27 26.02 -20.79 -36.74
N THR A 28 27.06 -20.16 -37.26
CA THR A 28 27.12 -18.69 -37.38
C THR A 28 26.14 -18.15 -38.42
N ILE A 29 25.92 -18.85 -39.54
CA ILE A 29 24.96 -18.44 -40.57
C ILE A 29 23.50 -18.59 -40.05
N LEU A 30 23.19 -19.63 -39.24
CA LEU A 30 21.87 -19.78 -38.62
C LEU A 30 21.58 -18.68 -37.61
N MET A 31 22.58 -18.18 -36.88
CA MET A 31 22.38 -17.09 -35.91
C MET A 31 22.11 -15.74 -36.58
N PHE A 32 22.62 -15.52 -37.82
CA PHE A 32 22.34 -14.29 -38.56
C PHE A 32 20.99 -14.26 -39.26
N LEU A 33 20.35 -15.40 -39.48
CA LEU A 33 19.01 -15.48 -40.07
C LEU A 33 17.87 -15.43 -39.02
N ALA A 34 18.19 -15.56 -37.71
CA ALA A 34 17.23 -15.41 -36.63
C ALA A 34 17.04 -13.96 -36.12
N GLY A 35 17.79 -13.02 -36.67
CA GLY A 35 17.69 -11.60 -36.33
C GLY A 35 16.92 -10.84 -37.38
N CYS A 36 15.67 -10.49 -37.10
CA CYS A 36 14.76 -9.53 -37.71
C CYS A 36 13.43 -10.13 -38.19
N VAL A 37 12.73 -10.76 -37.27
CA VAL A 37 11.27 -10.61 -37.24
C VAL A 37 11.00 -9.87 -35.94
N GLN A 38 11.03 -8.54 -35.97
CA GLN A 38 10.25 -7.76 -35.04
C GLN A 38 8.78 -8.03 -35.41
N PRO A 39 7.98 -8.67 -34.58
CA PRO A 39 6.56 -8.50 -34.69
C PRO A 39 6.28 -7.03 -34.46
N ASP A 40 5.59 -6.36 -35.39
CA ASP A 40 4.91 -5.11 -35.12
C ASP A 40 4.32 -5.23 -33.72
N SER A 41 4.72 -4.31 -32.84
CA SER A 41 4.08 -4.11 -31.57
C SER A 41 2.62 -3.72 -31.85
N MET A 42 1.76 -4.74 -32.03
CA MET A 42 0.41 -4.58 -31.58
C MET A 42 0.58 -4.18 -30.11
N ILE A 43 0.22 -2.97 -29.78
CA ILE A 43 -0.18 -2.61 -28.44
C ILE A 43 -1.37 -3.52 -28.18
N GLU A 44 -1.11 -4.72 -27.64
CA GLU A 44 -2.13 -5.41 -26.88
C GLU A 44 -2.38 -4.42 -25.74
N ASP A 45 -3.56 -3.77 -25.76
CA ASP A 45 -4.18 -3.30 -24.54
C ASP A 45 -4.17 -4.53 -23.63
N GLU A 46 -3.15 -4.65 -22.78
CA GLU A 46 -3.19 -5.60 -21.68
C GLU A 46 -4.43 -5.22 -20.89
N ALA A 47 -5.46 -6.06 -21.01
CA ALA A 47 -6.57 -5.99 -20.09
C ALA A 47 -5.96 -5.93 -18.68
N PRO A 48 -6.37 -4.99 -17.83
CA PRO A 48 -5.74 -4.79 -16.51
C PRO A 48 -5.68 -6.15 -15.84
N ASN A 49 -4.47 -6.53 -15.42
CA ASN A 49 -4.21 -7.81 -14.76
C ASN A 49 -5.11 -7.85 -13.52
N SER A 50 -6.18 -8.64 -13.57
CA SER A 50 -7.26 -8.68 -12.58
C SER A 50 -6.79 -9.11 -11.17
N ASN A 51 -5.50 -9.31 -10.96
CA ASN A 51 -4.88 -9.68 -9.70
C ASN A 51 -3.96 -8.58 -9.12
N GLN A 52 -3.84 -7.43 -9.76
CA GLN A 52 -3.05 -6.32 -9.22
C GLN A 52 -3.97 -5.36 -8.48
N ILE A 53 -3.71 -5.16 -7.17
CA ILE A 53 -4.42 -4.15 -6.37
C ILE A 53 -4.14 -2.78 -6.99
N PRO A 54 -5.16 -1.96 -7.30
CA PRO A 54 -4.98 -0.62 -7.81
C PRO A 54 -4.09 0.23 -6.90
N PHE A 55 -3.49 1.26 -7.44
CA PHE A 55 -2.68 2.21 -6.67
C PHE A 55 -3.56 3.24 -5.96
N GLU A 56 -4.72 3.54 -6.52
CA GLU A 56 -5.72 4.49 -6.05
C GLU A 56 -6.87 3.69 -5.41
N LEU A 57 -7.03 3.83 -4.10
CA LEU A 57 -7.91 3.01 -3.29
C LEU A 57 -8.91 3.84 -2.50
N THR A 58 -10.08 3.25 -2.30
CA THR A 58 -11.08 3.72 -1.34
C THR A 58 -11.66 2.55 -0.55
N PHE A 59 -12.50 2.84 0.43
CA PHE A 59 -13.32 1.85 1.13
C PHE A 59 -14.46 2.54 1.87
N SER A 60 -15.53 1.77 2.12
CA SER A 60 -16.61 2.13 3.03
C SER A 60 -16.66 1.14 4.19
N ALA A 61 -16.99 1.62 5.39
CA ALA A 61 -17.13 0.76 6.57
C ALA A 61 -17.99 1.44 7.66
N ASP A 62 -18.53 0.62 8.57
CA ASP A 62 -19.26 1.12 9.73
C ASP A 62 -18.37 2.02 10.60
N THR A 63 -18.97 3.05 11.18
CA THR A 63 -18.37 3.86 12.24
C THR A 63 -18.68 3.26 13.63
N LEU A 64 -18.20 3.92 14.68
CA LEU A 64 -18.58 3.61 16.06
C LEU A 64 -20.02 4.09 16.40
N ASP A 65 -20.66 4.85 15.47
CA ASP A 65 -22.02 5.38 15.56
C ASP A 65 -22.21 6.38 16.72
N ARG A 66 -21.26 7.32 16.85
CA ARG A 66 -21.30 8.45 17.79
C ARG A 66 -21.71 9.74 17.06
N GLU A 67 -21.99 10.79 17.84
CA GLU A 67 -22.27 12.12 17.27
C GLU A 67 -21.07 12.67 16.48
N GLU A 68 -19.83 12.43 16.96
CA GLU A 68 -18.57 12.84 16.35
C GLU A 68 -18.29 12.12 15.03
N ASP A 69 -18.87 10.95 14.83
CA ASP A 69 -18.71 10.18 13.59
C ASP A 69 -19.57 10.73 12.44
N GLY A 70 -20.58 11.55 12.76
CA GLY A 70 -21.50 12.19 11.81
C GLY A 70 -22.50 11.23 11.17
N THR A 71 -22.05 10.09 10.65
CA THR A 71 -22.87 9.07 10.00
C THR A 71 -22.53 7.67 10.52
N PRO A 72 -23.49 6.70 10.46
CA PRO A 72 -23.20 5.31 10.83
C PRO A 72 -22.22 4.59 9.89
N GLU A 73 -22.07 5.08 8.68
CA GLU A 73 -21.18 4.55 7.65
C GLU A 73 -20.23 5.64 7.18
N PHE A 74 -18.96 5.29 7.09
CA PHE A 74 -17.88 6.12 6.59
C PHE A 74 -17.55 5.72 5.16
N ASP A 75 -17.35 6.70 4.28
CA ASP A 75 -16.84 6.52 2.93
C ASP A 75 -15.58 7.36 2.74
N LEU A 76 -14.45 6.70 2.47
CA LEU A 76 -13.18 7.38 2.31
C LEU A 76 -13.16 8.29 1.06
N LYS A 77 -13.81 7.87 -0.04
CA LYS A 77 -13.84 8.65 -1.27
C LYS A 77 -14.60 9.96 -1.08
N GLU A 78 -15.74 9.91 -0.37
CA GLU A 78 -16.51 11.11 -0.02
C GLU A 78 -15.67 12.07 0.84
N GLN A 79 -14.93 11.56 1.82
CA GLN A 79 -14.05 12.40 2.66
C GLN A 79 -12.92 13.04 1.86
N LEU A 80 -12.40 12.36 0.84
CA LEU A 80 -11.33 12.86 -0.01
C LEU A 80 -11.78 13.96 -0.98
N GLU A 81 -13.09 14.20 -1.14
CA GLU A 81 -13.60 15.34 -1.91
C GLU A 81 -13.28 16.69 -1.23
N ASP A 82 -13.22 16.70 0.11
CA ASP A 82 -12.92 17.90 0.90
C ASP A 82 -11.42 18.12 1.10
N GLY A 83 -10.60 17.13 0.81
CA GLY A 83 -9.14 17.18 0.96
C GLY A 83 -8.55 15.82 1.31
N PRO A 84 -7.24 15.79 1.55
CA PRO A 84 -6.59 14.56 1.94
C PRO A 84 -7.06 14.06 3.32
N VAL A 85 -6.92 12.76 3.59
CA VAL A 85 -7.32 12.12 4.84
C VAL A 85 -6.13 11.48 5.54
N MET A 86 -5.96 11.75 6.83
CA MET A 86 -5.01 11.05 7.69
C MET A 86 -5.72 9.90 8.39
N LEU A 87 -5.33 8.67 8.11
CA LEU A 87 -5.79 7.48 8.77
C LEU A 87 -4.87 7.14 9.95
N LEU A 88 -5.40 7.03 11.15
CA LEU A 88 -4.72 6.48 12.32
C LEU A 88 -5.25 5.07 12.60
N TRP A 89 -4.42 4.06 12.34
CA TRP A 89 -4.76 2.66 12.62
C TRP A 89 -4.58 2.35 14.11
N ILE A 90 -5.67 1.95 14.77
CA ILE A 90 -5.73 1.80 16.22
C ILE A 90 -6.16 0.41 16.68
N GLY A 91 -5.88 0.11 17.95
CA GLY A 91 -6.43 -0.96 18.73
C GLY A 91 -6.65 -0.49 20.18
N ALA A 92 -7.66 -0.98 20.86
CA ALA A 92 -7.99 -0.58 22.23
C ALA A 92 -6.88 -0.92 23.23
N GLY A 93 -6.19 -2.05 23.04
CA GLY A 93 -5.06 -2.48 23.86
C GLY A 93 -3.70 -1.92 23.45
N CYS A 94 -3.67 -1.01 22.49
CA CYS A 94 -2.42 -0.50 21.89
C CYS A 94 -1.94 0.79 22.58
N THR A 95 -0.98 0.70 23.48
CA THR A 95 -0.45 1.89 24.23
C THR A 95 0.10 2.98 23.32
N GLY A 96 0.77 2.61 22.21
CA GLY A 96 1.24 3.61 21.26
C GLY A 96 0.07 4.33 20.55
N CYS A 97 -1.08 3.65 20.37
CA CYS A 97 -2.29 4.28 19.83
C CYS A 97 -2.85 5.33 20.79
N HIS A 98 -2.82 5.04 22.09
CA HIS A 98 -3.22 5.99 23.12
C HIS A 98 -2.36 7.27 23.06
N ASP A 99 -1.05 7.09 23.01
CA ASP A 99 -0.06 8.17 22.93
C ASP A 99 -0.26 9.04 21.67
N TRP A 100 -0.46 8.41 20.51
CA TRP A 100 -0.76 9.11 19.26
C TRP A 100 -2.10 9.87 19.33
N THR A 101 -3.15 9.24 19.86
CA THR A 101 -4.48 9.87 19.98
C THR A 101 -4.40 11.12 20.87
N ASP A 102 -3.72 11.03 22.03
CA ASP A 102 -3.59 12.15 22.95
C ASP A 102 -2.81 13.30 22.33
N MET A 103 -1.68 13.02 21.67
CA MET A 103 -0.88 14.06 21.00
C MET A 103 -1.66 14.74 19.86
N ILE A 104 -2.39 13.98 19.04
CA ILE A 104 -3.18 14.55 17.93
C ILE A 104 -4.31 15.42 18.49
N ARG A 105 -4.96 14.98 19.57
CA ARG A 105 -6.00 15.79 20.25
C ARG A 105 -5.42 17.11 20.78
N GLU A 106 -4.23 17.09 21.39
CA GLU A 106 -3.53 18.30 21.81
C GLU A 106 -3.27 19.24 20.63
N LYS A 107 -2.83 18.72 19.48
CA LYS A 107 -2.63 19.51 18.25
C LYS A 107 -3.94 20.10 17.70
N MET A 108 -5.06 19.38 17.82
CA MET A 108 -6.38 19.93 17.48
C MET A 108 -6.78 21.06 18.43
N ASP A 109 -6.58 20.90 19.73
CA ASP A 109 -6.88 21.92 20.73
C ASP A 109 -5.98 23.17 20.57
N GLU A 110 -4.78 23.01 20.04
CA GLU A 110 -3.86 24.11 19.66
C GLU A 110 -4.28 24.82 18.35
N GLY A 111 -5.28 24.31 17.62
CA GLY A 111 -5.77 24.88 16.36
C GLY A 111 -4.96 24.52 15.12
N VAL A 112 -4.05 23.55 15.21
CA VAL A 112 -3.19 23.14 14.08
C VAL A 112 -4.01 22.69 12.86
N PHE A 113 -5.21 22.16 13.08
CA PHE A 113 -6.09 21.67 12.03
C PHE A 113 -7.04 22.74 11.46
N GLU A 114 -7.22 23.88 12.13
CA GLU A 114 -8.20 24.91 11.73
C GLU A 114 -7.86 25.59 10.40
N GLU A 115 -6.58 25.64 10.03
CA GLU A 115 -6.09 26.25 8.80
C GLU A 115 -5.88 25.21 7.67
N SER A 116 -6.08 23.93 7.97
CA SER A 116 -5.90 22.86 7.01
C SER A 116 -7.23 22.22 6.61
N ASN A 117 -7.36 21.79 5.36
CA ASN A 117 -8.49 20.95 4.94
C ASN A 117 -8.27 19.47 5.28
N MET A 118 -7.47 19.21 6.33
CA MET A 118 -7.15 17.84 6.72
C MET A 118 -8.29 17.23 7.53
N THR A 119 -8.76 16.08 7.11
CA THR A 119 -9.59 15.20 7.92
C THR A 119 -8.74 14.11 8.56
N ILE A 120 -8.95 13.88 9.85
CA ILE A 120 -8.34 12.76 10.56
C ILE A 120 -9.41 11.71 10.87
N VAL A 121 -9.06 10.43 10.70
CA VAL A 121 -9.95 9.29 10.91
C VAL A 121 -9.17 8.17 11.60
N SER A 122 -9.71 7.65 12.70
CA SER A 122 -9.18 6.44 13.33
C SER A 122 -9.81 5.19 12.72
N VAL A 123 -8.99 4.19 12.39
CA VAL A 123 -9.44 2.92 11.80
C VAL A 123 -9.08 1.77 12.73
N HIS A 124 -10.08 1.08 13.25
CA HIS A 124 -9.88 -0.08 14.12
C HIS A 124 -9.28 -1.26 13.34
N ARG A 125 -8.15 -1.79 13.83
CA ARG A 125 -7.37 -2.84 13.13
C ARG A 125 -7.61 -4.25 13.68
N TRP A 126 -7.95 -4.39 14.94
CA TRP A 126 -7.96 -5.68 15.63
C TRP A 126 -9.36 -6.24 15.88
N GLY A 127 -10.28 -6.10 14.89
CA GLY A 127 -11.66 -6.57 14.98
C GLY A 127 -11.85 -8.05 15.28
N GLU A 128 -10.81 -8.88 15.06
CA GLU A 128 -10.83 -10.30 15.48
C GLU A 128 -10.63 -10.50 17.01
N PHE A 129 -10.02 -9.52 17.69
CA PHE A 129 -9.60 -9.65 19.10
C PHE A 129 -10.29 -8.64 20.01
N GLU A 130 -10.79 -7.55 19.47
CA GLU A 130 -11.40 -6.45 20.19
C GLU A 130 -12.79 -6.17 19.62
N THR A 131 -13.70 -5.77 20.49
CA THR A 131 -15.08 -5.41 20.13
C THR A 131 -15.26 -3.91 19.93
N LYS A 132 -16.36 -3.50 19.30
CA LYS A 132 -16.76 -2.08 19.25
C LYS A 132 -16.86 -1.47 20.66
N ASP A 133 -17.34 -2.23 21.67
CA ASP A 133 -17.41 -1.79 23.06
C ASP A 133 -16.02 -1.51 23.67
N ASP A 134 -14.99 -2.28 23.29
CA ASP A 134 -13.62 -2.03 23.73
C ASP A 134 -13.09 -0.71 23.17
N ILE A 135 -13.30 -0.46 21.88
CA ILE A 135 -12.95 0.80 21.22
C ILE A 135 -13.74 1.96 21.84
N GLN A 136 -15.04 1.81 22.02
CA GLN A 136 -15.89 2.82 22.64
C GLN A 136 -15.43 3.18 24.05
N ARG A 137 -15.06 2.18 24.86
CA ARG A 137 -14.58 2.38 26.23
C ARG A 137 -13.28 3.17 26.28
N VAL A 138 -12.35 2.93 25.32
CA VAL A 138 -11.02 3.56 25.32
C VAL A 138 -11.03 4.92 24.64
N PHE A 139 -11.73 5.05 23.51
CA PHE A 139 -11.65 6.21 22.64
C PHE A 139 -12.98 6.96 22.44
N GLY A 140 -14.13 6.32 22.73
CA GLY A 140 -15.43 6.76 22.20
C GLY A 140 -16.23 7.71 23.08
N LEU A 141 -15.94 7.86 24.36
CA LEU A 141 -16.81 8.59 25.30
C LEU A 141 -16.13 9.84 25.84
N GLU A 142 -16.56 11.02 25.44
CA GLU A 142 -15.97 12.33 25.72
C GLU A 142 -15.55 12.52 27.21
N ASN A 143 -16.40 12.19 28.14
CA ASN A 143 -16.13 12.45 29.57
C ASN A 143 -15.74 11.18 30.36
N LYS A 144 -15.48 10.05 29.68
CA LYS A 144 -15.23 8.75 30.31
C LYS A 144 -14.05 8.00 29.74
N SER A 145 -13.76 8.16 28.43
CA SER A 145 -12.62 7.52 27.79
C SER A 145 -11.36 8.31 28.11
N GLU A 146 -10.31 7.62 28.56
CA GLU A 146 -9.02 8.21 28.89
C GLU A 146 -8.36 8.83 27.63
N HIS A 147 -8.52 8.15 26.50
CA HIS A 147 -7.95 8.58 25.22
C HIS A 147 -9.06 8.98 24.24
N TYR A 148 -9.98 9.83 24.70
CA TYR A 148 -11.09 10.30 23.89
C TYR A 148 -10.66 10.87 22.55
N THR A 149 -11.38 10.44 21.50
CA THR A 149 -11.12 10.78 20.10
C THR A 149 -12.26 11.65 19.57
N PRO A 150 -12.08 12.98 19.39
CA PRO A 150 -13.12 13.89 18.92
C PRO A 150 -13.33 13.90 17.40
N TRP A 151 -12.84 12.90 16.69
CA TRP A 151 -13.02 12.70 15.26
C TRP A 151 -13.56 11.30 14.98
N THR A 152 -13.93 11.02 13.72
CA THR A 152 -14.52 9.77 13.27
C THR A 152 -13.68 8.55 13.62
N ILE A 153 -14.33 7.52 14.18
CA ILE A 153 -13.75 6.19 14.39
C ILE A 153 -14.49 5.17 13.52
N VAL A 154 -13.75 4.58 12.61
CA VAL A 154 -14.24 3.54 11.69
C VAL A 154 -13.92 2.16 12.27
N THR A 155 -14.89 1.27 12.22
CA THR A 155 -14.81 -0.09 12.80
C THR A 155 -15.04 -1.14 11.71
N PRO A 156 -14.12 -1.28 10.74
CA PRO A 156 -14.28 -2.22 9.64
C PRO A 156 -14.23 -3.66 10.14
N SER A 157 -14.95 -4.53 9.46
CA SER A 157 -14.85 -5.97 9.65
C SER A 157 -13.63 -6.53 8.90
N GLU A 158 -13.20 -7.75 9.23
CA GLU A 158 -12.16 -8.46 8.48
C GLU A 158 -12.57 -8.75 7.02
N LEU A 159 -13.85 -8.66 6.71
CA LEU A 159 -14.39 -8.85 5.36
C LEU A 159 -14.50 -7.53 4.57
N THR A 160 -14.26 -6.39 5.20
CA THR A 160 -14.29 -5.09 4.53
C THR A 160 -13.20 -5.04 3.46
N GLN A 161 -13.62 -4.82 2.22
CA GLN A 161 -12.73 -4.84 1.06
C GLN A 161 -12.36 -3.42 0.66
N ALA A 162 -11.13 -3.28 0.16
CA ALA A 162 -10.75 -2.07 -0.55
C ALA A 162 -11.36 -2.08 -1.96
N GLU A 163 -11.68 -0.90 -2.43
CA GLU A 163 -12.25 -0.63 -3.74
C GLU A 163 -11.29 0.20 -4.58
N ASP A 164 -11.35 0.03 -5.88
CA ASP A 164 -10.64 0.90 -6.82
C ASP A 164 -11.29 2.29 -6.78
N PHE A 165 -10.50 3.33 -6.54
CA PHE A 165 -10.99 4.71 -6.34
C PHE A 165 -11.77 5.25 -7.55
N ASN A 166 -11.37 4.88 -8.77
CA ASN A 166 -11.96 5.41 -10.00
C ASN A 166 -13.22 4.66 -10.43
N THR A 167 -13.25 3.33 -10.21
CA THR A 167 -14.34 2.47 -10.69
C THR A 167 -15.30 2.03 -9.59
N GLU A 168 -14.92 2.22 -8.31
CA GLU A 168 -15.68 1.78 -7.12
C GLU A 168 -15.93 0.26 -7.11
N GLN A 169 -15.11 -0.48 -7.86
CA GLN A 169 -15.19 -1.93 -7.87
C GLN A 169 -14.31 -2.53 -6.78
N SER A 170 -14.83 -3.55 -6.10
CA SER A 170 -14.03 -4.28 -5.14
C SER A 170 -12.76 -4.85 -5.77
N THR A 171 -11.64 -4.63 -5.09
CA THR A 171 -10.34 -5.21 -5.48
C THR A 171 -10.21 -6.68 -5.08
N GLY A 172 -11.13 -7.21 -4.28
CA GLY A 172 -11.04 -8.54 -3.68
C GLY A 172 -10.03 -8.64 -2.53
N ALA A 173 -9.29 -7.57 -2.24
CA ALA A 173 -8.37 -7.49 -1.11
C ALA A 173 -9.05 -6.83 0.10
N SER A 174 -8.78 -7.31 1.33
CA SER A 174 -9.20 -6.58 2.52
C SER A 174 -8.53 -5.22 2.59
N ILE A 175 -9.16 -4.24 3.25
CA ILE A 175 -8.54 -2.93 3.45
C ILE A 175 -7.17 -3.06 4.13
N TYR A 176 -7.03 -3.99 5.06
CA TYR A 176 -5.75 -4.24 5.73
C TYR A 176 -4.66 -4.64 4.76
N SER A 177 -4.94 -5.58 3.85
CA SER A 177 -4.01 -6.02 2.83
C SER A 177 -3.71 -4.92 1.81
N ALA A 178 -4.73 -4.21 1.37
CA ALA A 178 -4.63 -3.17 0.35
C ALA A 178 -3.80 -1.96 0.82
N TYR A 179 -3.93 -1.57 2.10
CA TYR A 179 -3.16 -0.49 2.71
C TYR A 179 -1.83 -0.95 3.33
N GLY A 180 -1.30 -2.11 2.91
CA GLY A 180 0.05 -2.58 3.26
C GLY A 180 0.16 -3.25 4.64
N ASN A 181 -0.93 -3.82 5.17
CA ASN A 181 -1.02 -4.46 6.49
C ASN A 181 -0.50 -3.55 7.61
N PRO A 182 -1.09 -2.39 7.82
CA PRO A 182 -0.63 -1.45 8.83
C PRO A 182 -0.68 -2.10 10.21
N GLY A 183 0.41 -1.97 10.97
CA GLY A 183 0.44 -2.27 12.39
C GLY A 183 -0.29 -1.17 13.18
N THR A 184 -0.41 -1.36 14.50
CA THR A 184 -0.97 -0.33 15.38
C THR A 184 0.09 0.16 16.37
N PRO A 185 0.27 1.47 16.50
CA PRO A 185 -0.27 2.52 15.64
C PRO A 185 0.45 2.63 14.30
N THR A 186 -0.26 3.05 13.27
CA THR A 186 0.31 3.53 12.01
C THR A 186 -0.50 4.76 11.58
N LEU A 187 0.18 5.83 11.17
CA LEU A 187 -0.46 6.93 10.47
C LEU A 187 -0.21 6.77 8.98
N GLN A 188 -1.24 7.01 8.19
CA GLN A 188 -1.16 7.01 6.73
C GLN A 188 -1.86 8.27 6.21
N VAL A 189 -1.29 8.91 5.20
CA VAL A 189 -1.90 10.03 4.50
C VAL A 189 -2.38 9.54 3.15
N ILE A 190 -3.67 9.71 2.90
CA ILE A 190 -4.31 9.39 1.63
C ILE A 190 -4.55 10.69 0.87
N ALA A 191 -3.99 10.81 -0.32
CA ALA A 191 -4.19 11.96 -1.19
C ALA A 191 -5.61 11.99 -1.78
N PRO A 192 -6.12 13.15 -2.26
CA PRO A 192 -7.46 13.29 -2.80
C PRO A 192 -7.82 12.33 -3.94
N ASN A 193 -6.84 11.78 -4.62
CA ASN A 193 -7.02 10.78 -5.68
C ASN A 193 -6.97 9.33 -5.17
N GLY A 194 -7.01 9.08 -3.85
CA GLY A 194 -6.99 7.74 -3.27
C GLY A 194 -5.61 7.08 -3.15
N VAL A 195 -4.52 7.79 -3.49
CA VAL A 195 -3.16 7.27 -3.37
C VAL A 195 -2.68 7.34 -1.93
N LEU A 196 -2.12 6.23 -1.41
CA LEU A 196 -1.35 6.25 -0.16
C LEU A 196 -0.06 7.03 -0.37
N ALA A 197 -0.03 8.27 0.08
CA ALA A 197 1.01 9.23 -0.20
C ALA A 197 2.15 9.23 0.84
N TRP A 198 1.82 8.95 2.10
CA TRP A 198 2.79 8.92 3.20
C TRP A 198 2.38 7.92 4.28
N GLN A 199 3.36 7.39 5.02
CA GLN A 199 3.13 6.49 6.15
C GLN A 199 4.18 6.67 7.24
N SER A 200 3.74 6.70 8.50
CA SER A 200 4.63 6.64 9.67
C SER A 200 5.18 5.22 9.91
N LYS A 201 6.32 5.18 10.62
CA LYS A 201 6.94 3.92 11.06
C LYS A 201 7.28 3.91 12.56
N THR A 202 6.72 4.87 13.32
CA THR A 202 7.01 5.02 14.75
C THR A 202 5.87 4.48 15.60
N TYR A 203 6.22 3.73 16.67
CA TYR A 203 5.24 3.20 17.61
C TYR A 203 4.77 4.28 18.58
N TRP A 204 5.70 5.05 19.18
CA TRP A 204 5.38 6.14 20.08
C TRP A 204 5.10 7.42 19.32
N ALA A 205 4.18 8.23 19.83
CA ALA A 205 3.90 9.54 19.28
C ALA A 205 5.17 10.38 19.16
N ASN A 206 5.29 11.10 18.06
CA ASN A 206 6.47 11.91 17.77
C ASN A 206 6.05 13.12 16.93
N GLU A 207 6.22 14.31 17.48
CA GLU A 207 5.83 15.56 16.81
C GLU A 207 6.51 15.73 15.46
N THR A 208 7.80 15.43 15.34
CA THR A 208 8.51 15.56 14.05
C THR A 208 7.92 14.63 12.98
N VAL A 209 7.50 13.43 13.37
CA VAL A 209 6.85 12.48 12.44
C VAL A 209 5.44 12.94 12.08
N PHE A 210 4.72 13.51 13.05
CA PHE A 210 3.42 14.13 12.80
C PHE A 210 3.56 15.30 11.81
N ASP A 211 4.47 16.23 12.10
CA ASP A 211 4.75 17.42 11.27
C ASP A 211 5.19 17.03 9.84
N ASP A 212 5.94 15.93 9.69
CA ASP A 212 6.35 15.43 8.38
C ASP A 212 5.15 14.94 7.57
N GLY A 213 4.26 14.15 8.19
CA GLY A 213 3.00 13.72 7.59
C GLY A 213 2.07 14.90 7.28
N PHE A 214 1.97 15.84 8.21
CA PHE A 214 1.16 17.04 8.07
C PHE A 214 1.68 17.97 6.95
N SER A 215 2.98 18.24 6.89
CA SER A 215 3.61 19.06 5.84
C SER A 215 3.52 18.43 4.45
N PHE A 216 3.43 17.12 4.38
CA PHE A 216 3.19 16.44 3.12
C PHE A 216 1.84 16.85 2.52
N PHE A 217 0.86 17.08 3.35
CA PHE A 217 -0.45 17.58 3.02
C PHE A 217 -0.44 19.00 2.46
N GLU A 218 0.16 19.93 3.19
CA GLU A 218 0.22 21.35 2.80
C GLU A 218 0.91 21.54 1.45
N ARG A 219 1.87 20.68 1.12
CA ARG A 219 2.57 20.72 -0.17
C ARG A 219 1.68 20.31 -1.33
N GLN A 220 0.76 19.36 -1.15
CA GLN A 220 -0.16 18.91 -2.20
C GLN A 220 -1.22 19.97 -2.54
N VAL A 221 -1.70 20.71 -1.53
CA VAL A 221 -2.70 21.79 -1.73
C VAL A 221 -2.09 23.02 -2.44
N ASN A 222 -0.77 23.24 -2.33
CA ASN A 222 -0.12 24.41 -2.92
C ASN A 222 0.44 24.17 -4.33
N GLU A 223 0.36 22.95 -4.88
CA GLU A 223 0.87 22.58 -6.22
C GLU A 223 -0.25 22.55 -7.30
N GLU A 224 -1.52 22.78 -6.95
CA GLU A 224 -2.65 22.98 -7.88
C GLU A 224 -2.91 24.47 -8.14
#